data_f749adf9d82a0a60f412f88281bde6d3
#
_entry.id   f749adf9d82a0a60f412f88281bde6d3
#
_cell.length_a   1.000
_cell.length_b   1.000
_cell.length_c   1.000
_cell.angle_alpha   90.00
_cell.angle_beta   90.00
_cell.angle_gamma   90.00
#
_symmetry.space_group_name_H-M   'P 1'
#
loop_
_entity.id
_entity.type
_entity.pdbx_description
1 polymer ?
#
loop_
_entity_poly.entity_id
_entity_poly.type
_entity_poly.pdbx_seq_one_letter_code
_entity_poly.pdbx_strand_id
1 'polypeptide(L)'
;MSQEAPWLENPGRLESDSGEVTEEGVPAEAVEADEGVTEVEEAMEKVEEEIEEGLPAEFTIEFGDTYDWMRLTSGEWLKGRLKQMRDDEIEFDSDKLDIVTFDWEKVDRLHCPGINTYVFEDKVDVIGRAVVTKEKVLVETAEGVESYPRAELLSIVEGEPRERNWWSSKLGAGFSANAGNTEQGSLSAYFELTRADYRTRSRIRYDGVIGYANREENVNRHIGTAEVRLFMSHRWYFTPAAAQFLYDKFQNTKFRATPGAGAGVHVFDTKRWEWDLDAGLGYQYLELLSAGAGVKNPQNDGFIAFGTWAELEFYKDVELEIEW
;
A
#
# COMPACT_ATOMS: atom_id res chain seq x y z
N MET A 1 11.33 8.30 28.76
CA MET A 1 11.05 8.83 27.41
C MET A 1 11.60 7.80 26.44
N SER A 2 10.79 6.82 26.10
CA SER A 2 11.11 5.77 25.13
C SER A 2 11.12 6.40 23.76
N GLN A 3 12.26 6.41 23.08
CA GLN A 3 12.32 6.81 21.68
C GLN A 3 11.89 5.58 20.87
N GLU A 4 10.68 5.62 20.37
CA GLU A 4 10.17 4.65 19.42
C GLU A 4 11.10 4.60 18.19
N ALA A 5 11.40 3.41 17.76
CA ALA A 5 12.23 3.20 16.58
C ALA A 5 11.38 3.49 15.33
N PRO A 6 11.68 4.57 14.58
CA PRO A 6 10.78 5.10 13.56
C PRO A 6 10.64 4.24 12.28
N TRP A 7 11.29 3.11 12.22
CA TRP A 7 11.20 2.18 11.08
C TRP A 7 10.24 1.01 11.33
N LEU A 8 9.57 1.00 12.49
CA LEU A 8 8.49 0.07 12.84
C LEU A 8 7.09 0.62 12.51
N GLU A 9 6.95 1.87 12.10
CA GLU A 9 5.67 2.34 11.55
C GLU A 9 5.30 1.49 10.34
N ASN A 10 4.14 0.87 10.39
CA ASN A 10 3.60 0.07 9.30
C ASN A 10 3.48 0.94 8.03
N PRO A 11 4.31 0.73 6.99
CA PRO A 11 4.33 1.62 5.83
C PRO A 11 3.19 1.38 4.85
N GLY A 12 2.27 0.47 5.17
CA GLY A 12 1.12 0.12 4.33
C GLY A 12 -0.10 1.02 4.53
N ARG A 13 -0.21 1.75 5.63
CA ARG A 13 -1.39 2.56 5.90
C ARG A 13 -1.12 4.04 5.60
N LEU A 14 -1.62 4.52 4.50
CA LEU A 14 -1.90 5.93 4.32
C LEU A 14 -3.08 6.26 5.24
N GLU A 15 -2.90 7.19 6.16
CA GLU A 15 -3.98 7.78 6.92
C GLU A 15 -5.14 8.10 5.97
N SER A 16 -6.24 7.39 6.10
CA SER A 16 -7.50 7.81 5.51
C SER A 16 -7.93 9.05 6.27
N ASP A 17 -7.62 10.21 5.70
CA ASP A 17 -8.21 11.48 6.13
C ASP A 17 -9.72 11.33 5.96
N SER A 18 -10.41 11.07 7.07
CA SER A 18 -11.86 11.03 7.16
C SER A 18 -12.40 12.46 7.05
N GLY A 19 -12.34 13.00 5.84
CA GLY A 19 -13.07 14.19 5.45
C GLY A 19 -14.56 13.88 5.54
N GLU A 20 -15.20 14.48 6.50
CA GLU A 20 -16.64 14.50 6.75
C GLU A 20 -17.38 14.91 5.46
N VAL A 21 -17.90 13.92 4.73
CA VAL A 21 -18.74 14.14 3.54
C VAL A 21 -20.15 14.42 4.02
N THR A 22 -20.54 15.70 4.00
CA THR A 22 -21.93 16.11 4.15
C THR A 22 -22.74 15.60 2.96
N GLU A 23 -23.82 14.87 3.26
CA GLU A 23 -24.86 14.45 2.32
C GLU A 23 -25.48 15.67 1.63
N GLU A 24 -25.16 15.91 0.36
CA GLU A 24 -26.01 16.67 -0.56
C GLU A 24 -26.13 15.91 -1.88
N GLY A 25 -27.35 15.48 -2.13
CA GLY A 25 -28.06 15.03 -3.30
C GLY A 25 -27.30 14.77 -4.60
N VAL A 26 -27.14 13.50 -4.94
CA VAL A 26 -26.73 13.03 -6.26
C VAL A 26 -27.96 12.99 -7.17
N PRO A 27 -27.98 13.62 -8.35
CA PRO A 27 -29.02 13.39 -9.35
C PRO A 27 -28.85 12.02 -9.98
N ALA A 28 -29.96 11.33 -10.13
CA ALA A 28 -30.06 10.02 -10.77
C ALA A 28 -29.73 10.09 -12.27
N GLU A 29 -28.52 9.65 -12.62
CA GLU A 29 -28.13 9.34 -13.99
C GLU A 29 -27.37 7.99 -13.98
N ALA A 30 -28.12 6.93 -13.60
CA ALA A 30 -27.60 5.59 -13.38
C ALA A 30 -28.19 4.55 -14.36
N VAL A 31 -28.48 4.93 -15.60
CA VAL A 31 -29.20 4.02 -16.53
C VAL A 31 -28.29 3.35 -17.56
N GLU A 32 -27.08 3.84 -17.82
CA GLU A 32 -26.17 3.19 -18.79
C GLU A 32 -25.18 2.20 -18.16
N ALA A 33 -25.04 2.15 -16.83
CA ALA A 33 -24.14 1.21 -16.16
C ALA A 33 -24.74 -0.20 -15.98
N ASP A 34 -26.05 -0.33 -16.08
CA ASP A 34 -26.76 -1.58 -15.75
C ASP A 34 -26.64 -2.65 -16.86
N GLU A 35 -26.63 -2.26 -18.14
CA GLU A 35 -26.49 -3.22 -19.23
C GLU A 35 -25.09 -3.87 -19.29
N GLY A 36 -24.04 -3.09 -19.11
CA GLY A 36 -22.67 -3.61 -19.11
C GLY A 36 -22.34 -4.49 -17.90
N VAL A 37 -22.96 -4.21 -16.76
CA VAL A 37 -22.81 -5.01 -15.53
C VAL A 37 -23.48 -6.37 -15.70
N THR A 38 -24.65 -6.41 -16.31
CA THR A 38 -25.41 -7.65 -16.53
C THR A 38 -24.68 -8.59 -17.50
N GLU A 39 -24.09 -8.06 -18.57
CA GLU A 39 -23.28 -8.85 -19.51
C GLU A 39 -22.02 -9.45 -18.84
N VAL A 40 -21.36 -8.70 -17.97
CA VAL A 40 -20.21 -9.19 -17.22
C VAL A 40 -20.62 -10.24 -16.19
N GLU A 41 -21.74 -10.07 -15.49
CA GLU A 41 -22.27 -11.07 -14.56
C GLU A 41 -22.64 -12.36 -15.28
N GLU A 42 -23.34 -12.30 -16.40
CA GLU A 42 -23.70 -13.49 -17.20
C GLU A 42 -22.45 -14.21 -17.76
N ALA A 43 -21.44 -13.46 -18.19
CA ALA A 43 -20.19 -14.05 -18.66
C ALA A 43 -19.43 -14.75 -17.51
N MET A 44 -19.41 -14.15 -16.33
CA MET A 44 -18.76 -14.71 -15.14
C MET A 44 -19.53 -15.91 -14.58
N GLU A 45 -20.86 -15.89 -14.61
CA GLU A 45 -21.70 -17.01 -14.17
C GLU A 45 -21.53 -18.23 -15.08
N LYS A 46 -21.43 -18.01 -16.41
CA LYS A 46 -21.07 -19.07 -17.35
C LYS A 46 -19.70 -19.67 -17.11
N VAL A 47 -18.72 -18.84 -16.80
CA VAL A 47 -17.37 -19.29 -16.44
C VAL A 47 -17.39 -20.13 -15.16
N GLU A 48 -18.16 -19.73 -14.16
CA GLU A 48 -18.31 -20.51 -12.91
C GLU A 48 -19.02 -21.86 -13.15
N GLU A 49 -20.08 -21.90 -13.97
CA GLU A 49 -20.82 -23.13 -14.31
C GLU A 49 -19.91 -24.12 -15.07
N GLU A 50 -19.11 -23.65 -16.03
CA GLU A 50 -18.18 -24.49 -16.79
C GLU A 50 -16.99 -24.99 -15.96
N ILE A 51 -16.58 -24.26 -14.91
CA ILE A 51 -15.55 -24.70 -13.96
C ILE A 51 -16.05 -25.88 -13.11
N GLU A 52 -17.31 -25.88 -12.70
CA GLU A 52 -17.91 -26.96 -11.92
C GLU A 52 -18.09 -28.26 -12.74
N GLU A 53 -18.27 -28.14 -14.06
CA GLU A 53 -18.41 -29.28 -14.98
C GLU A 53 -17.08 -29.85 -15.52
N GLY A 54 -15.95 -29.22 -15.22
CA GLY A 54 -14.63 -29.60 -15.72
C GLY A 54 -14.38 -29.04 -17.11
N LEU A 55 -13.67 -27.91 -17.17
CA LEU A 55 -13.38 -27.14 -18.38
C LEU A 55 -12.82 -28.00 -19.54
N PRO A 56 -13.37 -27.86 -20.74
CA PRO A 56 -12.76 -28.43 -21.94
C PRO A 56 -11.40 -27.78 -22.20
N ALA A 57 -10.51 -28.51 -22.85
CA ALA A 57 -9.13 -28.08 -23.15
C ALA A 57 -9.01 -26.83 -24.08
N GLU A 58 -10.13 -26.34 -24.59
CA GLU A 58 -10.22 -25.21 -25.54
C GLU A 58 -11.04 -24.03 -24.97
N PHE A 59 -11.17 -23.94 -23.65
CA PHE A 59 -11.94 -22.84 -23.05
C PHE A 59 -11.20 -21.51 -23.24
N THR A 60 -11.85 -20.58 -23.92
CA THR A 60 -11.36 -19.21 -24.12
C THR A 60 -12.28 -18.25 -23.43
N ILE A 61 -11.76 -17.44 -22.52
CA ILE A 61 -12.51 -16.38 -21.88
C ILE A 61 -12.68 -15.23 -22.87
N GLU A 62 -13.91 -14.94 -23.30
CA GLU A 62 -14.20 -13.78 -24.14
C GLU A 62 -14.38 -12.54 -23.27
N PHE A 63 -13.43 -11.63 -23.32
CA PHE A 63 -13.52 -10.34 -22.64
C PHE A 63 -14.12 -9.28 -23.56
N GLY A 64 -15.35 -8.88 -23.27
CA GLY A 64 -16.10 -7.91 -24.08
C GLY A 64 -15.69 -6.45 -23.88
N ASP A 65 -14.87 -6.13 -22.89
CA ASP A 65 -14.50 -4.76 -22.52
C ASP A 65 -12.97 -4.58 -22.47
N THR A 66 -12.54 -3.33 -22.55
CA THR A 66 -11.14 -2.89 -22.40
C THR A 66 -10.83 -2.40 -20.99
N TYR A 67 -11.83 -2.33 -20.13
CA TYR A 67 -11.71 -1.91 -18.74
C TYR A 67 -11.73 -3.10 -17.79
N ASP A 68 -11.07 -2.94 -16.68
CA ASP A 68 -11.19 -3.87 -15.57
C ASP A 68 -12.48 -3.59 -14.80
N TRP A 69 -13.13 -4.65 -14.35
CA TRP A 69 -14.31 -4.59 -13.53
C TRP A 69 -14.07 -5.27 -12.19
N MET A 70 -14.40 -4.59 -11.13
CA MET A 70 -14.27 -5.09 -9.77
C MET A 70 -15.61 -5.06 -9.06
N ARG A 71 -16.02 -6.20 -8.48
CA ARG A 71 -17.17 -6.30 -7.62
C ARG A 71 -16.74 -6.38 -6.18
N LEU A 72 -17.35 -5.56 -5.33
CA LEU A 72 -17.14 -5.60 -3.90
C LEU A 72 -18.09 -6.63 -3.26
N THR A 73 -17.73 -7.11 -2.06
CA THR A 73 -18.56 -8.03 -1.26
C THR A 73 -19.89 -7.39 -0.83
N SER A 74 -20.00 -6.07 -0.84
CA SER A 74 -21.22 -5.29 -0.66
C SER A 74 -22.15 -5.30 -1.88
N GLY A 75 -21.65 -5.74 -3.05
CA GLY A 75 -22.40 -5.92 -4.29
C GLY A 75 -22.17 -4.87 -5.36
N GLU A 76 -21.48 -3.78 -5.04
CA GLU A 76 -21.19 -2.71 -6.00
C GLU A 76 -20.16 -3.14 -7.03
N TRP A 77 -20.37 -2.71 -8.26
CA TRP A 77 -19.41 -2.84 -9.35
C TRP A 77 -18.66 -1.53 -9.59
N LEU A 78 -17.36 -1.63 -9.72
CA LEU A 78 -16.47 -0.54 -10.09
C LEU A 78 -15.84 -0.82 -11.45
N LYS A 79 -15.91 0.16 -12.34
CA LYS A 79 -15.26 0.17 -13.65
C LYS A 79 -14.01 1.04 -13.60
N GLY A 80 -12.91 0.54 -14.16
CA GLY A 80 -11.66 1.30 -14.15
C GLY A 80 -10.47 0.51 -14.66
N ARG A 81 -9.34 0.65 -13.99
CA ARG A 81 -8.09 -0.08 -14.26
C ARG A 81 -7.46 -0.55 -12.98
N LEU A 82 -7.15 -1.83 -12.91
CA LEU A 82 -6.30 -2.37 -11.87
C LEU A 82 -4.90 -1.78 -11.97
N LYS A 83 -4.39 -1.20 -10.89
CA LYS A 83 -3.00 -0.74 -10.81
C LYS A 83 -2.11 -1.81 -10.22
N GLN A 84 -2.48 -2.29 -9.07
CA GLN A 84 -1.79 -3.38 -8.38
C GLN A 84 -2.69 -3.98 -7.31
N MET A 85 -2.40 -5.21 -6.94
CA MET A 85 -2.88 -5.86 -5.72
C MET A 85 -1.67 -6.43 -5.00
N ARG A 86 -1.54 -6.14 -3.69
CA ARG A 86 -0.42 -6.58 -2.88
C ARG A 86 -0.68 -6.29 -1.40
N ASP A 87 -0.10 -7.09 -0.51
CA ASP A 87 -0.28 -6.94 0.95
C ASP A 87 -1.76 -6.86 1.34
N ASP A 88 -2.57 -7.73 0.70
CA ASP A 88 -4.02 -7.77 0.87
C ASP A 88 -4.76 -6.46 0.57
N GLU A 89 -4.13 -5.56 -0.15
CA GLU A 89 -4.72 -4.32 -0.68
C GLU A 89 -4.73 -4.32 -2.21
N ILE A 90 -5.81 -3.80 -2.80
CA ILE A 90 -5.94 -3.57 -4.23
C ILE A 90 -6.06 -2.08 -4.53
N GLU A 91 -5.18 -1.56 -5.37
CA GLU A 91 -5.28 -0.21 -5.92
C GLU A 91 -6.00 -0.25 -7.26
N PHE A 92 -7.11 0.46 -7.34
CA PHE A 92 -7.98 0.49 -8.51
C PHE A 92 -8.22 1.94 -8.96
N ASP A 93 -7.87 2.25 -10.21
CA ASP A 93 -8.07 3.56 -10.83
C ASP A 93 -9.46 3.60 -11.45
N SER A 94 -10.45 4.03 -10.67
CA SER A 94 -11.84 4.08 -11.06
C SER A 94 -12.13 5.28 -11.95
N ASP A 95 -12.92 5.09 -13.00
CA ASP A 95 -13.33 6.16 -13.92
C ASP A 95 -13.99 7.37 -13.25
N LYS A 96 -14.55 7.20 -12.04
CA LYS A 96 -15.33 8.22 -11.33
C LYS A 96 -14.73 8.67 -10.01
N LEU A 97 -13.87 7.84 -9.39
CA LEU A 97 -13.40 8.03 -8.01
C LEU A 97 -11.88 8.24 -7.93
N ASP A 98 -11.19 8.37 -9.07
CA ASP A 98 -9.73 8.34 -9.16
C ASP A 98 -9.15 7.02 -8.58
N ILE A 99 -7.93 7.06 -8.05
CA ILE A 99 -7.31 5.88 -7.46
C ILE A 99 -7.88 5.65 -6.06
N VAL A 100 -8.52 4.49 -5.88
CA VAL A 100 -9.06 4.03 -4.61
C VAL A 100 -8.35 2.73 -4.20
N THR A 101 -8.14 2.57 -2.90
CA THR A 101 -7.55 1.37 -2.32
C THR A 101 -8.62 0.62 -1.53
N PHE A 102 -8.70 -0.67 -1.74
CA PHE A 102 -9.61 -1.57 -1.02
C PHE A 102 -8.82 -2.73 -0.46
N ASP A 103 -9.26 -3.25 0.67
CA ASP A 103 -8.76 -4.51 1.20
C ASP A 103 -9.15 -5.64 0.24
N TRP A 104 -8.24 -6.54 -0.05
CA TRP A 104 -8.45 -7.66 -0.96
C TRP A 104 -9.63 -8.55 -0.58
N GLU A 105 -9.87 -8.70 0.71
CA GLU A 105 -11.02 -9.43 1.22
C GLU A 105 -12.38 -8.80 0.87
N LYS A 106 -12.42 -7.48 0.67
CA LYS A 106 -13.65 -6.77 0.26
C LYS A 106 -13.96 -6.94 -1.22
N VAL A 107 -13.06 -7.52 -1.99
CA VAL A 107 -13.25 -7.81 -3.41
C VAL A 107 -13.88 -9.20 -3.57
N ASP A 108 -15.07 -9.25 -4.14
CA ASP A 108 -15.79 -10.47 -4.45
C ASP A 108 -15.31 -11.07 -5.77
N ARG A 109 -15.26 -10.25 -6.81
CA ARG A 109 -14.86 -10.65 -8.17
C ARG A 109 -14.00 -9.58 -8.82
N LEU A 110 -13.10 -10.00 -9.69
CA LEU A 110 -12.29 -9.11 -10.50
C LEU A 110 -12.18 -9.68 -11.91
N HIS A 111 -12.50 -8.87 -12.89
CA HIS A 111 -12.41 -9.20 -14.30
C HIS A 111 -11.37 -8.29 -14.96
N CYS A 112 -10.28 -8.87 -15.41
CA CYS A 112 -9.16 -8.17 -16.01
C CYS A 112 -8.95 -8.60 -17.47
N PRO A 113 -9.58 -7.91 -18.45
CA PRO A 113 -9.40 -8.20 -19.88
C PRO A 113 -8.01 -7.76 -20.39
N GLY A 114 -7.29 -6.96 -19.64
CA GLY A 114 -5.91 -6.59 -19.92
C GLY A 114 -4.91 -7.69 -19.52
N ILE A 115 -3.73 -7.65 -20.14
CA ILE A 115 -2.64 -8.53 -19.72
C ILE A 115 -2.07 -8.01 -18.39
N ASN A 116 -2.05 -8.88 -17.38
CA ASN A 116 -1.45 -8.61 -16.07
C ASN A 116 -0.50 -9.75 -15.69
N THR A 117 0.33 -9.50 -14.70
CA THR A 117 1.20 -10.49 -14.09
C THR A 117 0.61 -10.89 -12.74
N TYR A 118 0.30 -12.17 -12.57
CA TYR A 118 -0.25 -12.78 -11.36
C TYR A 118 0.84 -13.61 -10.67
N VAL A 119 1.05 -13.41 -9.39
CA VAL A 119 2.09 -14.08 -8.61
C VAL A 119 1.44 -14.92 -7.52
N PHE A 120 1.78 -16.21 -7.48
CA PHE A 120 1.29 -17.16 -6.50
C PHE A 120 2.42 -17.67 -5.60
N GLU A 121 2.11 -18.13 -4.38
CA GLU A 121 3.09 -18.51 -3.36
C GLU A 121 4.15 -19.50 -3.88
N ASP A 122 3.74 -20.56 -4.53
CA ASP A 122 4.61 -21.66 -4.95
C ASP A 122 5.01 -21.63 -6.41
N LYS A 123 4.65 -20.56 -7.15
CA LYS A 123 4.83 -20.53 -8.61
C LYS A 123 5.48 -19.27 -9.10
N VAL A 124 6.07 -19.43 -10.26
CA VAL A 124 6.59 -18.32 -11.05
C VAL A 124 5.41 -17.53 -11.63
N ASP A 125 5.64 -16.31 -11.97
CA ASP A 125 4.71 -15.35 -12.49
C ASP A 125 3.89 -15.90 -13.66
N VAL A 126 2.57 -15.79 -13.57
CA VAL A 126 1.65 -16.14 -14.65
C VAL A 126 1.20 -14.85 -15.34
N ILE A 127 1.41 -14.77 -16.64
CA ILE A 127 1.08 -13.58 -17.44
C ILE A 127 -0.12 -13.88 -18.30
N GLY A 128 -1.17 -13.07 -18.19
CA GLY A 128 -2.37 -13.28 -19.00
C GLY A 128 -3.50 -12.34 -18.60
N ARG A 129 -4.68 -12.65 -19.13
CA ARG A 129 -5.95 -12.06 -18.73
C ARG A 129 -6.55 -12.93 -17.65
N ALA A 130 -7.31 -12.35 -16.72
CA ALA A 130 -7.86 -13.18 -15.68
C ALA A 130 -9.26 -12.78 -15.23
N VAL A 131 -9.93 -13.80 -14.69
CA VAL A 131 -11.11 -13.65 -13.86
C VAL A 131 -10.79 -14.20 -12.49
N VAL A 132 -10.97 -13.36 -11.48
CA VAL A 132 -10.82 -13.73 -10.07
C VAL A 132 -12.19 -13.88 -9.46
N THR A 133 -12.43 -15.04 -8.85
CA THR A 133 -13.64 -15.37 -8.08
C THR A 133 -13.30 -15.43 -6.59
N LYS A 134 -14.26 -15.79 -5.74
CA LYS A 134 -14.01 -15.97 -4.29
C LYS A 134 -12.98 -17.05 -3.98
N GLU A 135 -12.91 -18.10 -4.80
CA GLU A 135 -12.13 -19.29 -4.52
C GLU A 135 -10.93 -19.44 -5.46
N LYS A 136 -11.05 -18.97 -6.69
CA LYS A 136 -10.10 -19.27 -7.76
C LYS A 136 -9.72 -18.05 -8.57
N VAL A 137 -8.55 -18.11 -9.16
CA VAL A 137 -8.04 -17.20 -10.18
C VAL A 137 -7.88 -17.99 -11.47
N LEU A 138 -8.61 -17.60 -12.50
CA LEU A 138 -8.52 -18.18 -13.83
C LEU A 138 -7.70 -17.24 -14.70
N VAL A 139 -6.56 -17.70 -15.19
CA VAL A 139 -5.68 -16.91 -16.04
C VAL A 139 -5.65 -17.51 -17.44
N GLU A 140 -6.04 -16.74 -18.44
CA GLU A 140 -5.86 -17.06 -19.84
C GLU A 140 -4.46 -16.68 -20.26
N THR A 141 -3.61 -17.69 -20.49
CA THR A 141 -2.23 -17.56 -20.94
C THR A 141 -2.12 -17.89 -22.44
N ALA A 142 -0.93 -17.74 -23.02
CA ALA A 142 -0.67 -18.18 -24.39
C ALA A 142 -0.79 -19.70 -24.58
N GLU A 143 -0.74 -20.50 -23.50
CA GLU A 143 -0.77 -21.96 -23.51
C GLU A 143 -2.18 -22.50 -23.18
N GLY A 144 -3.11 -21.65 -22.78
CA GLY A 144 -4.50 -21.98 -22.42
C GLY A 144 -4.92 -21.35 -21.10
N VAL A 145 -6.09 -21.78 -20.57
CA VAL A 145 -6.61 -21.29 -19.31
C VAL A 145 -6.04 -22.13 -18.15
N GLU A 146 -5.45 -21.48 -17.19
CA GLU A 146 -4.92 -22.07 -15.97
C GLU A 146 -5.75 -21.62 -14.76
N SER A 147 -5.95 -22.51 -13.79
CA SER A 147 -6.74 -22.25 -12.59
C SER A 147 -5.88 -22.38 -11.35
N TYR A 148 -5.91 -21.36 -10.51
CA TYR A 148 -5.15 -21.29 -9.26
C TYR A 148 -6.06 -20.97 -8.07
N PRO A 149 -5.75 -21.48 -6.85
CA PRO A 149 -6.46 -21.05 -5.65
C PRO A 149 -6.27 -19.55 -5.41
N ARG A 150 -7.34 -18.82 -5.12
CA ARG A 150 -7.24 -17.39 -4.77
C ARG A 150 -6.38 -17.14 -3.53
N ALA A 151 -6.42 -18.07 -2.57
CA ALA A 151 -5.65 -17.98 -1.34
C ALA A 151 -4.12 -18.03 -1.53
N GLU A 152 -3.63 -18.48 -2.69
CA GLU A 152 -2.21 -18.51 -3.04
C GLU A 152 -1.77 -17.27 -3.83
N LEU A 153 -2.70 -16.36 -4.18
CA LEU A 153 -2.39 -15.16 -4.95
C LEU A 153 -1.72 -14.11 -4.08
N LEU A 154 -0.45 -13.84 -4.28
CA LEU A 154 0.34 -12.86 -3.53
C LEU A 154 0.25 -11.45 -4.10
N SER A 155 0.20 -11.32 -5.43
CA SER A 155 0.12 -10.01 -6.05
C SER A 155 -0.39 -10.06 -7.48
N ILE A 156 -0.97 -8.94 -7.92
CA ILE A 156 -1.30 -8.66 -9.31
C ILE A 156 -0.62 -7.35 -9.69
N VAL A 157 0.04 -7.33 -10.84
CA VAL A 157 0.73 -6.14 -11.36
C VAL A 157 0.26 -5.87 -12.78
N GLU A 158 -0.10 -4.62 -13.08
CA GLU A 158 -0.56 -4.19 -14.39
C GLU A 158 0.47 -4.48 -15.48
N GLY A 159 0.04 -5.16 -16.54
CA GLY A 159 0.80 -5.38 -17.75
C GLY A 159 1.85 -6.49 -17.68
N GLU A 160 2.65 -6.55 -18.75
CA GLU A 160 3.84 -7.39 -18.76
C GLU A 160 4.88 -6.85 -17.76
N PRO A 161 5.76 -7.70 -17.22
CA PRO A 161 6.78 -7.30 -16.23
C PRO A 161 7.85 -6.40 -16.87
N ARG A 162 7.48 -5.15 -17.11
CA ARG A 162 8.39 -4.11 -17.60
C ARG A 162 8.83 -3.25 -16.43
N GLU A 163 10.13 -3.07 -16.28
CA GLU A 163 10.74 -2.31 -15.17
C GLU A 163 10.08 -0.94 -14.93
N ARG A 164 9.72 -0.21 -15.99
CA ARG A 164 9.07 1.10 -15.85
C ARG A 164 7.70 1.06 -15.16
N ASN A 165 6.97 -0.06 -15.26
CA ASN A 165 5.64 -0.22 -14.68
C ASN A 165 5.69 -0.44 -13.17
N TRP A 166 6.87 -0.78 -12.66
CA TRP A 166 7.11 -1.02 -11.24
C TRP A 166 7.43 0.23 -10.45
N TRP A 167 7.60 1.36 -11.14
CA TRP A 167 8.00 2.61 -10.51
C TRP A 167 6.81 3.57 -10.39
N SER A 168 6.62 4.10 -9.20
CA SER A 168 5.70 5.20 -8.92
C SER A 168 6.42 6.31 -8.14
N SER A 169 5.97 7.54 -8.32
CA SER A 169 6.55 8.68 -7.60
C SER A 169 5.47 9.67 -7.21
N LYS A 170 5.62 10.25 -6.01
CA LYS A 170 4.79 11.34 -5.52
C LYS A 170 5.69 12.52 -5.17
N LEU A 171 5.29 13.71 -5.53
CA LEU A 171 5.99 14.95 -5.22
C LEU A 171 4.98 15.97 -4.73
N GLY A 172 5.26 16.61 -3.61
CA GLY A 172 4.45 17.67 -3.05
C GLY A 172 5.31 18.82 -2.53
N ALA A 173 4.77 20.03 -2.62
CA ALA A 173 5.33 21.21 -2.00
C ALA A 173 4.21 22.05 -1.41
N GLY A 174 4.41 22.57 -0.21
CA GLY A 174 3.46 23.42 0.48
C GLY A 174 4.11 24.72 0.92
N PHE A 175 3.36 25.80 0.84
CA PHE A 175 3.74 27.09 1.37
C PHE A 175 2.59 27.65 2.20
N SER A 176 2.88 28.13 3.40
CA SER A 176 1.93 28.90 4.20
C SER A 176 2.56 30.21 4.68
N ALA A 177 1.75 31.26 4.70
CA ALA A 177 2.15 32.55 5.25
C ALA A 177 0.97 33.22 5.95
N ASN A 178 1.18 33.63 7.19
CA ASN A 178 0.22 34.39 7.98
C ASN A 178 0.83 35.71 8.40
N ALA A 179 0.08 36.80 8.18
CA ALA A 179 0.46 38.16 8.61
C ALA A 179 -0.58 38.68 9.61
N GLY A 180 -0.11 39.18 10.74
CA GLY A 180 -0.95 39.70 11.83
C GLY A 180 -0.08 40.17 12.99
N ASN A 181 -0.53 39.93 14.21
CA ASN A 181 0.28 40.22 15.41
C ASN A 181 1.56 39.34 15.49
N THR A 182 1.56 38.22 14.80
CA THR A 182 2.72 37.33 14.62
C THR A 182 2.85 37.04 13.13
N GLU A 183 3.99 37.37 12.53
CA GLU A 183 4.32 37.01 11.16
C GLU A 183 4.82 35.56 11.17
N GLN A 184 4.17 34.66 10.43
CA GLN A 184 4.59 33.27 10.31
C GLN A 184 4.67 32.86 8.86
N GLY A 185 5.64 32.06 8.53
CA GLY A 185 5.78 31.44 7.21
C GLY A 185 6.36 30.04 7.31
N SER A 186 5.89 29.12 6.48
CA SER A 186 6.50 27.79 6.37
C SER A 186 6.56 27.34 4.92
N LEU A 187 7.60 26.55 4.64
CA LEU A 187 7.80 25.84 3.39
C LEU A 187 7.94 24.37 3.71
N SER A 188 7.18 23.52 3.05
CA SER A 188 7.30 22.06 3.15
C SER A 188 7.55 21.46 1.78
N ALA A 189 8.26 20.34 1.76
CA ALA A 189 8.49 19.53 0.58
C ALA A 189 8.37 18.05 0.94
N TYR A 190 7.74 17.30 0.05
CA TYR A 190 7.55 15.87 0.16
C TYR A 190 7.95 15.21 -1.15
N PHE A 191 8.65 14.09 -1.05
CA PHE A 191 8.99 13.24 -2.19
C PHE A 191 8.89 11.78 -1.78
N GLU A 192 8.26 10.97 -2.62
CA GLU A 192 8.24 9.52 -2.47
C GLU A 192 8.53 8.87 -3.81
N LEU A 193 9.38 7.87 -3.81
CA LEU A 193 9.68 7.00 -4.94
C LEU A 193 9.51 5.55 -4.49
N THR A 194 8.62 4.84 -5.13
CA THR A 194 8.36 3.42 -4.85
C THR A 194 8.66 2.61 -6.09
N ARG A 195 9.42 1.54 -5.90
CA ARG A 195 9.55 0.46 -6.86
C ARG A 195 8.91 -0.77 -6.25
N ALA A 196 7.90 -1.29 -6.92
CA ALA A 196 7.16 -2.44 -6.46
C ALA A 196 7.07 -3.47 -7.57
N ASP A 197 7.89 -4.50 -7.51
CA ASP A 197 7.74 -5.69 -8.34
C ASP A 197 6.93 -6.76 -7.61
N TYR A 198 6.80 -7.93 -8.20
CA TYR A 198 5.95 -9.02 -7.71
C TYR A 198 6.36 -9.60 -6.35
N ARG A 199 7.60 -9.42 -5.90
CA ARG A 199 8.11 -9.96 -4.61
C ARG A 199 8.80 -8.93 -3.76
N THR A 200 9.07 -7.75 -4.32
CA THR A 200 9.83 -6.74 -3.60
C THR A 200 9.14 -5.39 -3.66
N ARG A 201 9.17 -4.67 -2.55
CA ARG A 201 8.83 -3.26 -2.49
C ARG A 201 10.03 -2.49 -1.97
N SER A 202 10.51 -1.54 -2.74
CA SER A 202 11.54 -0.60 -2.32
C SER A 202 10.93 0.79 -2.29
N ARG A 203 11.09 1.51 -1.20
CA ARG A 203 10.54 2.85 -1.02
C ARG A 203 11.63 3.80 -0.55
N ILE A 204 11.66 4.97 -1.14
CA ILE A 204 12.47 6.11 -0.67
C ILE A 204 11.50 7.26 -0.45
N ARG A 205 11.52 7.85 0.73
CA ARG A 205 10.67 8.98 1.09
C ARG A 205 11.51 10.09 1.70
N TYR A 206 11.15 11.32 1.42
CA TYR A 206 11.71 12.51 2.01
C TYR A 206 10.59 13.47 2.41
N ASP A 207 10.69 13.98 3.63
CA ASP A 207 9.84 15.03 4.19
C ASP A 207 10.71 16.13 4.75
N GLY A 208 10.48 17.35 4.32
CA GLY A 208 11.22 18.52 4.78
C GLY A 208 10.28 19.67 5.12
N VAL A 209 10.57 20.37 6.22
CA VAL A 209 9.86 21.57 6.62
C VAL A 209 10.83 22.60 7.16
N ILE A 210 10.69 23.86 6.71
CA ILE A 210 11.38 25.02 7.24
C ILE A 210 10.31 26.04 7.60
N GLY A 211 10.37 26.57 8.82
CA GLY A 211 9.41 27.52 9.34
C GLY A 211 10.08 28.72 9.98
N TYR A 212 9.40 29.84 9.92
CA TYR A 212 9.81 31.13 10.50
C TYR A 212 8.65 31.74 11.28
N ALA A 213 8.94 32.31 12.43
CA ALA A 213 8.02 33.14 13.20
C ALA A 213 8.73 34.45 13.57
N ASN A 214 8.10 35.61 13.26
CA ASN A 214 8.68 36.93 13.49
C ASN A 214 10.09 37.10 12.88
N ARG A 215 10.30 36.52 11.70
CA ARG A 215 11.59 36.49 10.95
C ARG A 215 12.67 35.63 11.59
N GLU A 216 12.38 34.91 12.65
CA GLU A 216 13.29 33.94 13.25
C GLU A 216 12.88 32.54 12.83
N GLU A 217 13.84 31.70 12.45
CA GLU A 217 13.62 30.32 12.12
C GLU A 217 13.18 29.55 13.39
N ASN A 218 12.07 28.84 13.33
CA ASN A 218 11.49 28.11 14.44
C ASN A 218 11.29 26.62 14.14
N VAL A 219 11.34 26.23 12.87
CA VAL A 219 11.30 24.82 12.42
C VAL A 219 12.33 24.65 11.30
N ASN A 220 13.14 23.62 11.39
CA ASN A 220 14.04 23.19 10.32
C ASN A 220 14.32 21.70 10.51
N ARG A 221 13.47 20.88 9.88
CA ARG A 221 13.48 19.44 10.03
C ARG A 221 13.43 18.78 8.66
N HIS A 222 14.28 17.78 8.47
CA HIS A 222 14.35 16.97 7.25
C HIS A 222 14.45 15.51 7.64
N ILE A 223 13.55 14.69 7.10
CA ILE A 223 13.54 13.26 7.32
C ILE A 223 13.64 12.58 5.95
N GLY A 224 14.57 11.64 5.84
CA GLY A 224 14.65 10.72 4.71
C GLY A 224 14.48 9.29 5.20
N THR A 225 13.68 8.49 4.55
CA THR A 225 13.57 7.05 4.82
C THR A 225 13.83 6.26 3.55
N ALA A 226 14.42 5.10 3.70
CA ALA A 226 14.60 4.13 2.62
C ALA A 226 14.39 2.73 3.17
N GLU A 227 13.63 1.91 2.46
CA GLU A 227 13.39 0.53 2.85
C GLU A 227 13.31 -0.39 1.63
N VAL A 228 13.64 -1.65 1.85
CA VAL A 228 13.41 -2.74 0.93
C VAL A 228 12.68 -3.83 1.68
N ARG A 229 11.52 -4.25 1.18
CA ARG A 229 10.71 -5.32 1.75
C ARG A 229 10.62 -6.47 0.75
N LEU A 230 10.76 -7.70 1.24
CA LEU A 230 10.63 -8.94 0.48
C LEU A 230 9.43 -9.70 1.02
N PHE A 231 8.44 -9.99 0.18
CA PHE A 231 7.28 -10.78 0.52
C PHE A 231 7.57 -12.26 0.24
N MET A 232 7.54 -13.07 1.29
CA MET A 232 7.84 -14.50 1.21
C MET A 232 6.56 -15.32 1.08
N SER A 233 5.48 -14.88 1.72
CA SER A 233 4.13 -15.45 1.67
C SER A 233 3.13 -14.41 2.18
N HIS A 234 1.83 -14.71 2.18
CA HIS A 234 0.81 -13.87 2.83
C HIS A 234 1.07 -13.59 4.32
N ARG A 235 1.84 -14.46 4.98
CA ARG A 235 2.10 -14.33 6.43
C ARG A 235 3.44 -13.74 6.76
N TRP A 236 4.45 -13.88 5.91
CA TRP A 236 5.82 -13.54 6.24
C TRP A 236 6.41 -12.55 5.26
N TYR A 237 6.95 -11.49 5.80
CA TYR A 237 7.79 -10.57 5.05
C TYR A 237 9.14 -10.35 5.75
N PHE A 238 10.13 -9.98 4.97
CA PHE A 238 11.48 -9.69 5.43
C PHE A 238 11.92 -8.33 4.92
N THR A 239 12.47 -7.51 5.80
CA THR A 239 13.03 -6.20 5.48
C THR A 239 14.55 -6.26 5.61
N PRO A 240 15.29 -6.67 4.55
CA PRO A 240 16.74 -6.83 4.60
C PRO A 240 17.47 -5.52 4.83
N ALA A 241 16.86 -4.40 4.49
CA ALA A 241 17.44 -3.09 4.68
C ALA A 241 16.33 -2.04 4.89
N ALA A 242 16.46 -1.30 5.95
CA ALA A 242 15.72 -0.08 6.21
C ALA A 242 16.67 0.96 6.79
N ALA A 243 16.45 2.22 6.50
CA ALA A 243 17.25 3.31 7.08
C ALA A 243 16.39 4.56 7.21
N GLN A 244 16.60 5.28 8.32
CA GLN A 244 16.08 6.62 8.50
C GLN A 244 17.25 7.59 8.66
N PHE A 245 17.12 8.75 8.03
CA PHE A 245 18.03 9.88 8.15
C PHE A 245 17.24 11.07 8.66
N LEU A 246 17.75 11.72 9.69
CA LEU A 246 17.10 12.88 10.30
C LEU A 246 18.12 14.01 10.48
N TYR A 247 17.70 15.20 10.10
CA TYR A 247 18.25 16.48 10.54
C TYR A 247 17.14 17.26 11.25
N ASP A 248 17.39 17.76 12.44
CA ASP A 248 16.46 18.63 13.17
C ASP A 248 17.23 19.66 14.00
N LYS A 249 17.22 20.90 13.55
CA LYS A 249 17.96 21.99 14.17
C LYS A 249 17.47 22.27 15.59
N PHE A 250 16.17 22.20 15.82
CA PHE A 250 15.55 22.56 17.09
C PHE A 250 15.54 21.42 18.11
N GLN A 251 15.74 20.19 17.64
CA GLN A 251 16.04 19.05 18.49
C GLN A 251 17.54 18.80 18.66
N ASN A 252 18.39 19.77 18.30
CA ASN A 252 19.84 19.68 18.41
C ASN A 252 20.45 18.50 17.62
N THR A 253 19.75 18.00 16.61
CA THR A 253 20.18 16.87 15.79
C THR A 253 20.81 17.39 14.50
N LYS A 254 22.15 17.27 14.37
CA LYS A 254 22.86 17.59 13.15
C LYS A 254 22.70 16.49 12.10
N PHE A 255 22.79 15.25 12.54
CA PHE A 255 22.58 14.09 11.69
C PHE A 255 22.31 12.85 12.53
N ARG A 256 21.21 12.17 12.24
CA ARG A 256 20.91 10.86 12.80
C ARG A 256 20.72 9.89 11.65
N ALA A 257 21.42 8.78 11.64
CA ALA A 257 21.24 7.68 10.72
C ALA A 257 20.88 6.42 11.52
N THR A 258 19.79 5.78 11.13
CA THR A 258 19.29 4.59 11.80
C THR A 258 19.07 3.48 10.75
N PRO A 259 20.15 2.80 10.29
CA PRO A 259 20.02 1.61 9.47
C PRO A 259 19.59 0.41 10.32
N GLY A 260 18.79 -0.46 9.72
CA GLY A 260 18.30 -1.68 10.35
C GLY A 260 17.85 -2.72 9.35
N ALA A 261 17.51 -3.89 9.88
CA ALA A 261 16.89 -4.99 9.16
C ALA A 261 15.90 -5.68 10.10
N GLY A 262 14.87 -6.30 9.53
CA GLY A 262 13.83 -6.94 10.32
C GLY A 262 13.04 -7.97 9.54
N ALA A 263 12.09 -8.58 10.23
CA ALA A 263 11.10 -9.48 9.64
C ALA A 263 9.78 -9.28 10.38
N GLY A 264 8.69 -9.51 9.69
CA GLY A 264 7.36 -9.44 10.28
C GLY A 264 6.51 -10.65 9.89
N VAL A 265 5.47 -10.84 10.66
CA VAL A 265 4.48 -11.89 10.46
C VAL A 265 3.08 -11.36 10.75
N HIS A 266 2.18 -11.57 9.80
CA HIS A 266 0.74 -11.41 9.99
C HIS A 266 0.23 -12.64 10.76
N VAL A 267 -0.04 -12.46 12.06
CA VAL A 267 -0.49 -13.55 12.95
C VAL A 267 -1.94 -13.88 12.67
N PHE A 268 -2.75 -12.84 12.56
CA PHE A 268 -4.12 -12.88 12.11
C PHE A 268 -4.32 -11.81 11.05
N ASP A 269 -4.97 -12.22 9.97
CA ASP A 269 -5.36 -11.38 8.85
C ASP A 269 -6.77 -11.80 8.45
N THR A 270 -7.75 -11.25 9.16
CA THR A 270 -9.17 -11.53 8.98
C THR A 270 -9.96 -10.24 9.11
N LYS A 271 -11.16 -10.17 8.51
CA LYS A 271 -12.06 -8.99 8.56
C LYS A 271 -12.30 -8.38 9.94
N ARG A 272 -12.08 -9.13 11.01
CA ARG A 272 -12.34 -8.69 12.37
C ARG A 272 -11.10 -8.58 13.22
N TRP A 273 -10.03 -9.25 12.81
CA TRP A 273 -8.79 -9.30 13.56
C TRP A 273 -7.63 -9.18 12.59
N GLU A 274 -6.89 -8.12 12.72
CA GLU A 274 -5.57 -7.99 12.13
C GLU A 274 -4.56 -7.93 13.28
N TRP A 275 -3.51 -8.72 13.20
CA TRP A 275 -2.46 -8.70 14.21
C TRP A 275 -1.11 -9.00 13.58
N ASP A 276 -0.27 -7.98 13.62
CA ASP A 276 1.09 -8.02 13.11
C ASP A 276 2.11 -8.04 14.22
N LEU A 277 3.15 -8.81 14.01
CA LEU A 277 4.32 -8.84 14.85
C LEU A 277 5.57 -8.57 14.01
N ASP A 278 6.35 -7.59 14.44
CA ASP A 278 7.62 -7.21 13.85
C ASP A 278 8.78 -7.41 14.82
N ALA A 279 9.91 -7.86 14.30
CA ALA A 279 11.15 -7.89 15.03
C ALA A 279 12.29 -7.41 14.14
N GLY A 280 13.15 -6.59 14.70
CA GLY A 280 14.27 -6.05 13.96
C GLY A 280 15.48 -5.73 14.83
N LEU A 281 16.57 -5.51 14.16
CA LEU A 281 17.80 -5.03 14.77
C LEU A 281 18.36 -3.87 13.96
N GLY A 282 18.99 -2.96 14.63
CA GLY A 282 19.53 -1.78 13.96
C GLY A 282 20.67 -1.14 14.72
N TYR A 283 21.18 -0.11 14.09
CA TYR A 283 22.28 0.70 14.62
C TYR A 283 21.92 2.17 14.47
N GLN A 284 22.18 2.96 15.49
CA GLN A 284 21.95 4.40 15.45
C GLN A 284 23.27 5.13 15.53
N TYR A 285 23.50 6.01 14.58
CA TYR A 285 24.53 7.04 14.63
C TYR A 285 23.85 8.39 14.87
N LEU A 286 24.27 9.12 15.91
CA LEU A 286 23.72 10.43 16.24
C LEU A 286 24.86 11.45 16.42
N GLU A 287 24.84 12.51 15.61
CA GLU A 287 25.70 13.68 15.73
C GLU A 287 24.84 14.89 16.14
N LEU A 288 25.22 15.53 17.24
CA LEU A 288 24.53 16.72 17.75
C LEU A 288 25.11 17.98 17.12
N LEU A 289 24.30 19.02 16.94
CA LEU A 289 24.73 20.37 16.53
C LEU A 289 25.63 21.02 17.60
N SER A 290 25.26 20.82 18.88
CA SER A 290 26.09 21.26 20.01
C SER A 290 26.07 20.19 21.11
N ALA A 291 27.21 19.83 21.63
CA ALA A 291 27.38 18.92 22.73
C ALA A 291 27.85 19.67 23.98
N GLY A 292 27.18 19.43 25.11
CA GLY A 292 27.63 19.94 26.41
C GLY A 292 28.93 19.29 26.85
N ALA A 293 29.59 19.90 27.82
CA ALA A 293 30.83 19.35 28.39
C ALA A 293 30.63 17.94 28.92
N GLY A 294 31.43 16.99 28.45
CA GLY A 294 31.33 15.58 28.85
C GLY A 294 30.34 14.72 28.04
N VAL A 295 29.57 15.30 27.13
CA VAL A 295 28.70 14.57 26.22
C VAL A 295 29.51 14.06 25.04
N LYS A 296 29.46 12.73 24.83
CA LYS A 296 30.09 12.12 23.64
C LYS A 296 29.34 12.55 22.37
N ASN A 297 30.06 13.05 21.40
CA ASN A 297 29.53 13.41 20.09
C ASN A 297 30.54 13.02 19.00
N PRO A 298 30.22 12.12 18.06
CA PRO A 298 28.95 11.46 17.90
C PRO A 298 28.66 10.33 18.91
N GLN A 299 27.40 9.94 19.02
CA GLN A 299 26.90 8.79 19.78
C GLN A 299 26.61 7.63 18.84
N ASN A 300 26.81 6.41 19.31
CA ASN A 300 26.61 5.20 18.53
C ASN A 300 25.99 4.13 19.41
N ASP A 301 24.83 3.60 18.99
CA ASP A 301 24.08 2.62 19.75
C ASP A 301 23.54 1.54 18.83
N GLY A 302 23.61 0.27 19.28
CA GLY A 302 22.90 -0.84 18.67
C GLY A 302 21.58 -1.06 19.40
N PHE A 303 20.53 -1.45 18.68
CA PHE A 303 19.24 -1.74 19.29
C PHE A 303 18.58 -2.96 18.67
N ILE A 304 17.69 -3.57 19.43
CA ILE A 304 16.74 -4.55 18.97
C ILE A 304 15.35 -3.91 19.17
N ALA A 305 14.51 -4.03 18.18
CA ALA A 305 13.17 -3.51 18.24
C ALA A 305 12.16 -4.63 18.03
N PHE A 306 11.04 -4.51 18.71
CA PHE A 306 9.86 -5.34 18.53
C PHE A 306 8.70 -4.40 18.34
N GLY A 307 7.84 -4.69 17.37
CA GLY A 307 6.62 -3.98 17.13
C GLY A 307 5.45 -4.96 17.17
N THR A 308 4.32 -4.48 17.57
CA THR A 308 3.05 -5.17 17.40
C THR A 308 2.00 -4.15 17.03
N TRP A 309 1.23 -4.49 16.02
CA TRP A 309 0.05 -3.75 15.64
C TRP A 309 -1.12 -4.71 15.65
N ALA A 310 -2.19 -4.34 16.29
CA ALA A 310 -3.40 -5.15 16.35
C ALA A 310 -4.62 -4.27 16.18
N GLU A 311 -5.52 -4.68 15.31
CA GLU A 311 -6.81 -4.08 15.09
C GLU A 311 -7.92 -5.11 15.32
N LEU A 312 -8.95 -4.71 16.01
CA LEU A 312 -10.11 -5.53 16.30
C LEU A 312 -11.39 -4.76 16.02
N GLU A 313 -12.14 -5.17 15.01
CA GLU A 313 -13.48 -4.68 14.72
C GLU A 313 -14.52 -5.41 15.60
N PHE A 314 -15.03 -4.74 16.63
CA PHE A 314 -16.06 -5.29 17.51
C PHE A 314 -17.46 -5.24 16.89
N TYR A 315 -17.78 -4.13 16.23
CA TYR A 315 -19.01 -3.88 15.49
C TYR A 315 -18.69 -3.06 14.26
N LYS A 316 -19.57 -3.08 13.27
CA LYS A 316 -19.49 -2.18 12.13
C LYS A 316 -19.32 -0.75 12.65
N ASP A 317 -18.24 -0.10 12.26
CA ASP A 317 -17.85 1.27 12.67
C ASP A 317 -17.32 1.43 14.14
N VAL A 318 -16.92 0.34 14.81
CA VAL A 318 -16.25 0.39 16.13
C VAL A 318 -15.00 -0.48 16.10
N GLU A 319 -13.85 0.17 15.98
CA GLU A 319 -12.53 -0.43 15.90
C GLU A 319 -11.74 -0.14 17.19
N LEU A 320 -10.92 -1.10 17.59
CA LEU A 320 -9.90 -0.93 18.62
C LEU A 320 -8.55 -1.16 17.97
N GLU A 321 -7.75 -0.11 17.89
CA GLU A 321 -6.38 -0.15 17.41
C GLU A 321 -5.42 -0.15 18.60
N ILE A 322 -4.43 -1.03 18.57
CA ILE A 322 -3.34 -1.12 19.56
C ILE A 322 -2.02 -1.17 18.80
N GLU A 323 -1.22 -0.14 19.01
CA GLU A 323 0.15 -0.04 18.48
C GLU A 323 1.15 0.03 19.63
N TRP A 324 2.25 -0.74 19.53
CA TRP A 324 3.33 -0.73 20.54
C TRP A 324 4.67 -1.07 19.91
#